data_804aa014d85aa9310f18afdd6b2485e8
#
_entry.id   804aa014d85aa9310f18afdd6b2485e8
#
_cell.length_a   1.000
_cell.length_b   1.000
_cell.length_c   1.000
_cell.angle_alpha   90.00
_cell.angle_beta   90.00
_cell.angle_gamma   90.00
#
_symmetry.space_group_name_H-M   'P 1'
#
loop_
_entity.id
_entity.type
_entity.pdbx_description
1 polymer ?
#
loop_
_entity_poly.entity_id
_entity_poly.type
_entity_poly.pdbx_seq_one_letter_code
_entity_poly.pdbx_strand_id
1 'polypeptide(L)'
;MWLQNFLTGRTHQTKVGCDLSDVAELLSGIVQGSGIGPCMFLIYINELLIELSKYNITVRAFADDVKMYVQILDDLDVQRLQLAVDVLCQWATTWQLSISVNKCCVLNVGKSACDVSISINNGVVPVVEAVRDLGVQITKSLSPSVHINDVVSRANQRAAAILRAFVSRDVRLLMRAFITYVRPIVEYNSSIWSPSSVGDIESIERVQRRFTKRLPGLKNMSYDQRLKFLDIPSLELRRLRADLYWCYKIIFGLVAVQSDVFFTKNFCTSTRGHQYKLYKHQTSACVRSNFFAERVVNEWNNLPKSVDFSTLPRFKRTIKQVRFSNLRF
;
A
#
# COMPACT_ATOMS: atom_id res chain seq x y z
N MET A 1 23.37 -15.39 -26.28
CA MET A 1 23.45 -14.59 -27.51
C MET A 1 22.45 -13.41 -27.54
N TRP A 2 21.13 -13.58 -27.47
CA TRP A 2 20.17 -12.44 -27.54
C TRP A 2 20.35 -11.40 -26.41
N LEU A 3 20.41 -11.82 -25.15
CA LEU A 3 20.63 -10.91 -24.01
C LEU A 3 21.97 -10.13 -24.14
N GLN A 4 23.01 -10.78 -24.57
CA GLN A 4 24.29 -10.15 -24.80
C GLN A 4 24.18 -9.04 -25.85
N ASN A 5 23.58 -9.32 -27.01
CA ASN A 5 23.36 -8.31 -28.05
C ASN A 5 22.44 -7.17 -27.59
N PHE A 6 21.46 -7.48 -26.71
CA PHE A 6 20.57 -6.47 -26.15
C PHE A 6 21.29 -5.53 -25.16
N LEU A 7 22.32 -6.00 -24.47
CA LEU A 7 23.01 -5.26 -23.42
C LEU A 7 24.33 -4.58 -23.89
N THR A 8 24.92 -5.00 -25.00
CA THR A 8 26.21 -4.49 -25.47
C THR A 8 26.10 -3.65 -26.74
N GLY A 9 27.08 -2.78 -26.98
CA GLY A 9 27.19 -1.95 -28.19
C GLY A 9 26.02 -0.97 -28.40
N ARG A 10 25.45 -0.46 -27.31
CA ARG A 10 24.28 0.41 -27.36
C ARG A 10 24.69 1.86 -27.44
N THR A 11 23.92 2.61 -28.21
CA THR A 11 24.07 4.06 -28.34
C THR A 11 22.73 4.75 -28.14
N HIS A 12 22.74 6.05 -27.84
CA HIS A 12 21.52 6.85 -27.79
C HIS A 12 21.75 8.23 -28.42
N GLN A 13 20.64 8.83 -28.87
CA GLN A 13 20.55 10.20 -29.31
C GLN A 13 19.30 10.85 -28.71
N THR A 14 19.36 12.12 -28.37
CA THR A 14 18.21 12.89 -27.92
C THR A 14 17.57 13.59 -29.12
N LYS A 15 16.26 13.43 -29.30
CA LYS A 15 15.50 14.10 -30.37
C LYS A 15 14.68 15.26 -29.82
N VAL A 16 14.86 16.44 -30.37
CA VAL A 16 14.09 17.66 -30.06
C VAL A 16 13.51 18.22 -31.35
N GLY A 17 12.23 18.07 -31.55
CA GLY A 17 11.58 18.43 -32.82
C GLY A 17 12.10 17.55 -33.98
N CYS A 18 12.79 18.16 -34.96
CA CYS A 18 13.41 17.46 -36.09
C CYS A 18 14.92 17.22 -35.88
N ASP A 19 15.53 17.82 -34.87
CA ASP A 19 16.97 17.79 -34.64
C ASP A 19 17.33 16.60 -33.75
N LEU A 20 18.49 15.98 -34.01
CA LEU A 20 19.09 14.91 -33.23
C LEU A 20 20.41 15.40 -32.65
N SER A 21 20.70 15.01 -31.39
CA SER A 21 22.00 15.19 -30.79
C SER A 21 23.07 14.29 -31.44
N ASP A 22 24.32 14.50 -31.10
CA ASP A 22 25.38 13.54 -31.41
C ASP A 22 25.09 12.18 -30.77
N VAL A 23 25.65 11.13 -31.40
CA VAL A 23 25.56 9.76 -30.89
C VAL A 23 26.42 9.60 -29.66
N ALA A 24 25.84 9.15 -28.54
CA ALA A 24 26.56 8.84 -27.32
C ALA A 24 26.47 7.33 -27.02
N GLU A 25 27.61 6.74 -26.61
CA GLU A 25 27.62 5.33 -26.20
C GLU A 25 27.01 5.13 -24.82
N LEU A 26 26.26 4.05 -24.66
CA LEU A 26 25.68 3.62 -23.39
C LEU A 26 26.59 2.56 -22.76
N LEU A 27 27.41 2.96 -21.80
CA LEU A 27 28.37 2.09 -21.13
C LEU A 27 27.74 1.24 -20.02
N SER A 28 26.57 1.61 -19.51
CA SER A 28 25.90 0.93 -18.40
C SER A 28 24.36 1.04 -18.49
N GLY A 29 23.68 0.40 -17.56
CA GLY A 29 22.23 0.45 -17.44
C GLY A 29 21.52 -0.44 -18.47
N ILE A 30 20.19 -0.35 -18.53
CA ILE A 30 19.33 -1.11 -19.42
C ILE A 30 18.39 -0.17 -20.17
N VAL A 31 17.92 -0.58 -21.36
CA VAL A 31 16.96 0.22 -22.14
C VAL A 31 15.70 0.47 -21.33
N GLN A 32 15.46 1.74 -20.98
CA GLN A 32 14.31 2.17 -20.22
C GLN A 32 13.03 1.94 -21.04
N GLY A 33 12.02 1.31 -20.42
CA GLY A 33 10.78 0.92 -21.11
C GLY A 33 10.85 -0.45 -21.82
N SER A 34 11.98 -1.15 -21.77
CA SER A 34 12.06 -2.53 -22.27
C SER A 34 11.26 -3.50 -21.39
N GLY A 35 10.68 -4.54 -22.00
CA GLY A 35 9.91 -5.55 -21.27
C GLY A 35 10.73 -6.38 -20.28
N ILE A 36 12.06 -6.53 -20.51
CA ILE A 36 12.95 -7.31 -19.64
C ILE A 36 13.67 -6.46 -18.57
N GLY A 37 13.70 -5.13 -18.74
CA GLY A 37 14.41 -4.22 -17.84
C GLY A 37 14.09 -4.43 -16.36
N PRO A 38 12.83 -4.46 -15.96
CA PRO A 38 12.45 -4.70 -14.57
C PRO A 38 12.94 -6.06 -14.04
N CYS A 39 12.86 -7.11 -14.86
CA CYS A 39 13.32 -8.45 -14.47
C CYS A 39 14.85 -8.48 -14.27
N MET A 40 15.60 -7.87 -15.18
CA MET A 40 17.07 -7.81 -15.08
C MET A 40 17.50 -7.02 -13.85
N PHE A 41 16.81 -5.92 -13.54
CA PHE A 41 17.08 -5.15 -12.32
C PHE A 41 16.80 -5.96 -11.05
N LEU A 42 15.72 -6.73 -11.01
CA LEU A 42 15.43 -7.62 -9.87
C LEU A 42 16.50 -8.70 -9.67
N ILE A 43 17.01 -9.30 -10.74
CA ILE A 43 18.11 -10.26 -10.68
C ILE A 43 19.36 -9.58 -10.12
N TYR A 44 19.64 -8.39 -10.60
CA TYR A 44 20.80 -7.61 -10.19
C TYR A 44 20.78 -7.24 -8.71
N ILE A 45 19.65 -6.70 -8.17
CA ILE A 45 19.53 -6.29 -6.77
C ILE A 45 19.36 -7.48 -5.81
N ASN A 46 19.00 -8.67 -6.31
CA ASN A 46 18.75 -9.84 -5.47
C ASN A 46 20.00 -10.28 -4.70
N GLU A 47 21.20 -10.11 -5.26
CA GLU A 47 22.44 -10.39 -4.57
C GLU A 47 22.60 -9.58 -3.30
N LEU A 48 22.27 -8.28 -3.34
CA LEU A 48 22.26 -7.41 -2.16
C LEU A 48 21.33 -7.93 -1.07
N LEU A 49 20.13 -8.37 -1.45
CA LEU A 49 19.14 -8.87 -0.48
C LEU A 49 19.64 -10.15 0.22
N ILE A 50 20.31 -11.04 -0.52
CA ILE A 50 20.93 -12.24 0.03
C ILE A 50 22.06 -11.86 0.99
N GLU A 51 22.91 -10.92 0.62
CA GLU A 51 24.02 -10.45 1.47
C GLU A 51 23.49 -9.85 2.77
N LEU A 52 22.54 -8.92 2.69
CA LEU A 52 21.94 -8.26 3.85
C LEU A 52 21.21 -9.23 4.78
N SER A 53 20.67 -10.34 4.27
CA SER A 53 19.98 -11.35 5.09
C SER A 53 20.88 -12.01 6.14
N LYS A 54 22.20 -11.97 5.98
CA LYS A 54 23.20 -12.54 6.92
C LYS A 54 23.29 -11.76 8.23
N TYR A 55 22.83 -10.52 8.25
CA TYR A 55 22.97 -9.61 9.42
C TYR A 55 21.81 -9.70 10.42
N ASN A 56 20.95 -10.71 10.33
CA ASN A 56 19.79 -10.88 11.21
C ASN A 56 18.91 -9.62 11.31
N ILE A 57 18.72 -8.94 10.20
CA ILE A 57 17.79 -7.83 10.00
C ILE A 57 16.72 -8.22 8.99
N THR A 58 15.56 -7.61 9.08
CA THR A 58 14.54 -7.81 8.05
C THR A 58 14.75 -6.81 6.93
N VAL A 59 14.98 -7.31 5.71
CA VAL A 59 15.13 -6.49 4.51
C VAL A 59 13.94 -6.69 3.59
N ARG A 60 13.43 -5.61 3.03
CA ARG A 60 12.41 -5.64 1.97
C ARG A 60 12.81 -4.66 0.87
N ALA A 61 12.61 -5.06 -0.37
CA ALA A 61 12.85 -4.21 -1.52
C ALA A 61 11.61 -4.13 -2.42
N PHE A 62 11.44 -3.00 -3.04
CA PHE A 62 10.47 -2.78 -4.10
C PHE A 62 11.15 -1.94 -5.19
N ALA A 63 11.49 -2.58 -6.30
CA ALA A 63 12.40 -2.02 -7.30
C ALA A 63 13.70 -1.52 -6.66
N ASP A 64 14.01 -0.24 -6.76
CA ASP A 64 15.18 0.44 -6.20
C ASP A 64 15.01 0.88 -4.74
N ASP A 65 13.79 0.84 -4.20
CA ASP A 65 13.53 1.18 -2.80
C ASP A 65 13.89 0.00 -1.89
N VAL A 66 14.91 0.15 -1.04
CA VAL A 66 15.33 -0.84 -0.04
C VAL A 66 14.96 -0.36 1.35
N LYS A 67 14.39 -1.24 2.17
CA LYS A 67 13.97 -0.99 3.54
C LYS A 67 14.56 -2.04 4.46
N MET A 68 15.12 -1.58 5.56
CA MET A 68 15.69 -2.42 6.60
C MET A 68 14.92 -2.20 7.90
N TYR A 69 14.59 -3.28 8.59
CA TYR A 69 13.85 -3.26 9.85
C TYR A 69 14.61 -4.05 10.89
N VAL A 70 14.75 -3.48 12.06
CA VAL A 70 15.31 -4.15 13.22
C VAL A 70 14.54 -3.72 14.47
N GLN A 71 14.35 -4.63 15.41
CA GLN A 71 13.87 -4.29 16.74
C GLN A 71 15.08 -3.82 17.54
N ILE A 72 15.05 -2.60 18.05
CA ILE A 72 16.12 -2.02 18.88
C ILE A 72 15.82 -2.32 20.33
N LEU A 73 16.62 -3.19 20.94
CA LEU A 73 16.60 -3.52 22.36
C LEU A 73 17.81 -2.91 23.08
N ASP A 74 18.94 -2.82 22.39
CA ASP A 74 20.20 -2.30 22.88
C ASP A 74 21.05 -1.67 21.77
N ASP A 75 22.22 -1.14 22.13
CA ASP A 75 23.14 -0.50 21.19
C ASP A 75 23.74 -1.48 20.15
N LEU A 76 23.78 -2.80 20.45
CA LEU A 76 24.25 -3.81 19.50
C LEU A 76 23.29 -3.94 18.31
N ASP A 77 22.00 -3.75 18.52
CA ASP A 77 21.03 -3.75 17.44
C ASP A 77 21.24 -2.55 16.50
N VAL A 78 21.58 -1.38 17.06
CA VAL A 78 21.93 -0.18 16.28
C VAL A 78 23.20 -0.42 15.47
N GLN A 79 24.25 -0.99 16.09
CA GLN A 79 25.48 -1.36 15.41
C GLN A 79 25.26 -2.37 14.30
N ARG A 80 24.40 -3.36 14.52
CA ARG A 80 24.01 -4.36 13.50
C ARG A 80 23.34 -3.71 12.31
N LEU A 81 22.44 -2.76 12.55
CA LEU A 81 21.80 -2.00 11.49
C LEU A 81 22.80 -1.16 10.72
N GLN A 82 23.75 -0.50 11.42
CA GLN A 82 24.81 0.27 10.77
C GLN A 82 25.71 -0.61 9.89
N LEU A 83 26.13 -1.78 10.39
CA LEU A 83 26.91 -2.74 9.59
C LEU A 83 26.18 -3.15 8.30
N ALA A 84 24.89 -3.39 8.38
CA ALA A 84 24.09 -3.72 7.20
C ALA A 84 24.01 -2.54 6.21
N VAL A 85 23.93 -1.31 6.70
CA VAL A 85 24.00 -0.09 5.88
C VAL A 85 25.37 0.05 5.23
N ASP A 86 26.46 -0.24 5.94
CA ASP A 86 27.82 -0.17 5.38
C ASP A 86 28.01 -1.21 4.27
N VAL A 87 27.50 -2.43 4.44
CA VAL A 87 27.47 -3.46 3.40
C VAL A 87 26.68 -3.02 2.17
N LEU A 88 25.51 -2.39 2.35
CA LEU A 88 24.74 -1.82 1.25
C LEU A 88 25.56 -0.74 0.52
N CYS A 89 26.26 0.13 1.24
CA CYS A 89 27.10 1.17 0.64
C CYS A 89 28.26 0.57 -0.18
N GLN A 90 28.92 -0.44 0.38
CA GLN A 90 30.02 -1.13 -0.31
C GLN A 90 29.53 -1.86 -1.56
N TRP A 91 28.42 -2.56 -1.47
CA TRP A 91 27.79 -3.22 -2.61
C TRP A 91 27.41 -2.21 -3.70
N ALA A 92 26.78 -1.11 -3.31
CA ALA A 92 26.37 -0.05 -4.24
C ALA A 92 27.58 0.56 -4.96
N THR A 93 28.68 0.76 -4.25
CA THR A 93 29.97 1.25 -4.84
C THR A 93 30.54 0.24 -5.82
N THR A 94 30.59 -1.04 -5.44
CA THR A 94 31.12 -2.13 -6.29
C THR A 94 30.32 -2.27 -7.59
N TRP A 95 29.00 -2.16 -7.48
CA TRP A 95 28.09 -2.31 -8.61
C TRP A 95 27.73 -0.99 -9.30
N GLN A 96 28.43 0.11 -8.97
CA GLN A 96 28.26 1.44 -9.58
C GLN A 96 26.81 1.98 -9.49
N LEU A 97 26.09 1.67 -8.40
CA LEU A 97 24.81 2.25 -8.10
C LEU A 97 24.96 3.37 -7.07
N SER A 98 24.53 4.57 -7.41
CA SER A 98 24.60 5.70 -6.47
C SER A 98 23.43 5.69 -5.51
N ILE A 99 23.73 5.70 -4.19
CA ILE A 99 22.70 5.86 -3.16
C ILE A 99 22.34 7.35 -3.05
N SER A 100 21.05 7.66 -3.16
CA SER A 100 20.55 9.02 -2.97
C SER A 100 20.38 9.32 -1.48
N VAL A 101 21.46 9.74 -0.81
CA VAL A 101 21.46 9.98 0.65
C VAL A 101 20.37 10.96 1.08
N ASN A 102 20.10 12.00 0.27
CA ASN A 102 19.06 13.00 0.54
C ASN A 102 17.62 12.42 0.59
N LYS A 103 17.41 11.20 0.06
CA LYS A 103 16.13 10.50 0.12
C LYS A 103 16.08 9.44 1.22
N CYS A 104 17.25 9.15 1.83
CA CYS A 104 17.34 8.19 2.93
C CYS A 104 16.87 8.83 4.23
N CYS A 105 16.17 8.06 5.06
CA CYS A 105 15.73 8.49 6.38
C CYS A 105 15.56 7.31 7.33
N VAL A 106 15.63 7.59 8.62
CA VAL A 106 15.32 6.65 9.70
C VAL A 106 13.97 7.01 10.29
N LEU A 107 13.09 6.04 10.45
CA LEU A 107 11.83 6.18 11.15
C LEU A 107 11.83 5.31 12.42
N ASN A 108 11.89 5.94 13.59
CA ASN A 108 11.79 5.25 14.87
C ASN A 108 10.32 4.99 15.21
N VAL A 109 9.89 3.72 15.16
CA VAL A 109 8.52 3.33 15.46
C VAL A 109 8.38 2.96 16.92
N GLY A 110 7.46 3.61 17.63
CA GLY A 110 7.21 3.38 19.06
C GLY A 110 8.20 4.14 19.96
N LYS A 111 8.51 3.53 21.09
CA LYS A 111 9.52 4.06 22.04
C LYS A 111 10.82 3.33 21.81
N SER A 112 11.86 4.06 21.44
CA SER A 112 13.22 3.49 21.37
C SER A 112 13.86 3.49 22.76
N ALA A 113 14.62 2.44 23.05
CA ALA A 113 15.42 2.36 24.28
C ALA A 113 16.75 3.13 24.14
N CYS A 114 17.22 3.36 22.92
CA CYS A 114 18.51 3.96 22.60
C CYS A 114 18.34 5.05 21.54
N ASP A 115 19.29 5.97 21.49
CA ASP A 115 19.40 6.94 20.40
C ASP A 115 19.90 6.25 19.13
N VAL A 116 19.08 6.28 18.08
CA VAL A 116 19.41 5.66 16.79
C VAL A 116 20.01 6.71 15.88
N SER A 117 21.31 6.59 15.65
CA SER A 117 22.02 7.40 14.65
C SER A 117 22.65 6.48 13.61
N ILE A 118 22.24 6.61 12.37
CA ILE A 118 22.74 5.84 11.22
C ILE A 118 23.42 6.78 10.25
N SER A 119 24.53 6.34 9.69
CA SER A 119 25.29 7.12 8.71
C SER A 119 25.42 6.38 7.37
N ILE A 120 25.47 7.15 6.29
CA ILE A 120 25.77 6.69 4.92
C ILE A 120 26.89 7.56 4.38
N ASN A 121 28.02 6.96 3.98
CA ASN A 121 29.19 7.68 3.44
C ASN A 121 29.61 8.89 4.32
N ASN A 122 29.73 8.69 5.62
CA ASN A 122 30.05 9.72 6.64
C ASN A 122 28.97 10.82 6.83
N GLY A 123 27.85 10.75 6.16
CA GLY A 123 26.70 11.63 6.38
C GLY A 123 25.66 10.98 7.29
N VAL A 124 25.21 11.72 8.31
CA VAL A 124 24.15 11.23 9.23
C VAL A 124 22.81 11.22 8.50
N VAL A 125 22.13 10.07 8.54
CA VAL A 125 20.79 9.92 7.94
C VAL A 125 19.76 10.57 8.87
N PRO A 126 18.90 11.47 8.38
CA PRO A 126 17.94 12.18 9.21
C PRO A 126 16.90 11.23 9.82
N VAL A 127 16.63 11.39 11.12
CA VAL A 127 15.51 10.76 11.80
C VAL A 127 14.26 11.58 11.55
N VAL A 128 13.19 10.94 11.09
CA VAL A 128 11.95 11.62 10.71
C VAL A 128 10.76 11.12 11.53
N GLU A 129 9.75 11.98 11.71
CA GLU A 129 8.49 11.62 12.39
C GLU A 129 7.50 10.90 11.48
N ALA A 130 7.67 11.06 10.16
CA ALA A 130 6.83 10.41 9.16
C ALA A 130 7.58 10.24 7.83
N VAL A 131 7.34 9.16 7.12
CA VAL A 131 7.91 8.86 5.80
C VAL A 131 6.82 8.42 4.82
N ARG A 132 6.97 8.78 3.56
CA ARG A 132 6.09 8.27 2.50
C ARG A 132 6.70 6.98 1.93
N ASP A 133 6.02 5.86 2.20
CA ASP A 133 6.40 4.54 1.74
C ASP A 133 5.38 4.00 0.73
N LEU A 134 5.82 3.72 -0.49
CA LEU A 134 4.97 3.24 -1.60
C LEU A 134 3.63 3.99 -1.70
N GLY A 135 3.69 5.32 -1.54
CA GLY A 135 2.53 6.20 -1.63
C GLY A 135 1.71 6.34 -0.34
N VAL A 136 2.02 5.59 0.72
CA VAL A 136 1.36 5.68 2.04
C VAL A 136 2.26 6.45 3.01
N GLN A 137 1.69 7.38 3.75
CA GLN A 137 2.39 8.10 4.82
C GLN A 137 2.41 7.23 6.08
N ILE A 138 3.59 6.81 6.50
CA ILE A 138 3.82 6.04 7.73
C ILE A 138 4.38 6.98 8.78
N THR A 139 3.78 7.00 9.97
CA THR A 139 4.22 7.83 11.09
C THR A 139 4.88 6.98 12.17
N LYS A 140 5.71 7.58 13.00
CA LYS A 140 6.32 6.99 14.20
C LYS A 140 5.30 6.32 15.14
N SER A 141 4.09 6.87 15.24
CA SER A 141 2.99 6.30 16.05
C SER A 141 2.19 5.22 15.32
N LEU A 142 2.47 4.96 14.04
CA LEU A 142 1.68 4.13 13.13
C LEU A 142 0.21 4.56 13.01
N SER A 143 -0.11 5.83 13.37
CA SER A 143 -1.44 6.39 13.17
C SER A 143 -1.67 6.70 11.68
N PRO A 144 -2.80 6.27 11.08
CA PRO A 144 -3.11 6.55 9.69
C PRO A 144 -3.63 7.98 9.46
N SER A 145 -3.92 8.75 10.51
CA SER A 145 -4.64 10.04 10.41
C SER A 145 -3.93 11.06 9.51
N VAL A 146 -2.59 11.13 9.57
CA VAL A 146 -1.79 12.03 8.70
C VAL A 146 -1.99 11.67 7.23
N HIS A 147 -1.90 10.36 6.91
CA HIS A 147 -2.14 9.86 5.56
C HIS A 147 -3.58 10.14 5.10
N ILE A 148 -4.55 9.89 5.96
CA ILE A 148 -5.97 10.09 5.66
C ILE A 148 -6.27 11.57 5.35
N ASN A 149 -5.70 12.50 6.12
CA ASN A 149 -5.86 13.93 5.88
C ASN A 149 -5.31 14.35 4.50
N ASP A 150 -4.12 13.85 4.10
CA ASP A 150 -3.55 14.09 2.78
C ASP A 150 -4.45 13.50 1.67
N VAL A 151 -4.87 12.25 1.81
CA VAL A 151 -5.74 11.56 0.85
C VAL A 151 -7.09 12.28 0.70
N VAL A 152 -7.72 12.68 1.80
CA VAL A 152 -9.00 13.40 1.81
C VAL A 152 -8.85 14.78 1.15
N SER A 153 -7.75 15.49 1.42
CA SER A 153 -7.46 16.79 0.79
C SER A 153 -7.35 16.65 -0.73
N ARG A 154 -6.51 15.73 -1.20
CA ARG A 154 -6.32 15.46 -2.64
C ARG A 154 -7.61 15.00 -3.33
N ALA A 155 -8.39 14.15 -2.66
CA ALA A 155 -9.67 13.67 -3.19
C ALA A 155 -10.70 14.79 -3.31
N ASN A 156 -10.79 15.69 -2.32
CA ASN A 156 -11.67 16.85 -2.39
C ASN A 156 -11.26 17.83 -3.51
N GLN A 157 -9.97 18.09 -3.68
CA GLN A 157 -9.44 18.92 -4.76
C GLN A 157 -9.81 18.33 -6.13
N ARG A 158 -9.62 17.02 -6.32
CA ARG A 158 -9.97 16.32 -7.56
C ARG A 158 -11.48 16.32 -7.81
N ALA A 159 -12.29 16.09 -6.77
CA ALA A 159 -13.75 16.15 -6.85
C ALA A 159 -14.24 17.55 -7.23
N ALA A 160 -13.65 18.60 -6.65
CA ALA A 160 -13.98 19.98 -7.02
C ALA A 160 -13.57 20.32 -8.46
N ALA A 161 -12.41 19.82 -8.92
CA ALA A 161 -11.97 20.00 -10.31
C ALA A 161 -12.94 19.36 -11.30
N ILE A 162 -13.44 18.15 -11.04
CA ILE A 162 -14.46 17.49 -11.88
C ILE A 162 -15.71 18.37 -12.00
N LEU A 163 -16.24 18.84 -10.85
CA LEU A 163 -17.46 19.65 -10.86
C LEU A 163 -17.30 21.02 -11.54
N ARG A 164 -16.07 21.53 -11.67
CA ARG A 164 -15.78 22.77 -12.41
C ARG A 164 -15.52 22.53 -13.90
N ALA A 165 -14.75 21.50 -14.23
CA ALA A 165 -14.31 21.24 -15.60
C ALA A 165 -15.40 20.62 -16.49
N PHE A 166 -16.30 19.82 -15.91
CA PHE A 166 -17.35 19.19 -16.70
C PHE A 166 -18.51 20.15 -16.94
N VAL A 167 -18.76 20.48 -18.20
CA VAL A 167 -19.92 21.30 -18.64
C VAL A 167 -21.21 20.48 -18.48
N SER A 168 -21.18 19.22 -18.85
CA SER A 168 -22.33 18.31 -18.68
C SER A 168 -22.71 18.14 -17.23
N ARG A 169 -24.01 18.18 -16.94
CA ARG A 169 -24.61 17.93 -15.62
C ARG A 169 -25.28 16.56 -15.52
N ASP A 170 -24.99 15.69 -16.47
CA ASP A 170 -25.47 14.30 -16.41
C ASP A 170 -24.90 13.58 -15.18
N VAL A 171 -25.79 13.04 -14.35
CA VAL A 171 -25.44 12.39 -13.07
C VAL A 171 -24.58 11.16 -13.29
N ARG A 172 -24.87 10.37 -14.35
CA ARG A 172 -24.12 9.12 -14.63
C ARG A 172 -22.69 9.45 -15.07
N LEU A 173 -22.52 10.49 -15.91
CA LEU A 173 -21.22 10.96 -16.36
C LEU A 173 -20.37 11.46 -15.19
N LEU A 174 -20.95 12.32 -14.32
CA LEU A 174 -20.25 12.85 -13.15
C LEU A 174 -19.89 11.75 -12.15
N MET A 175 -20.76 10.77 -11.93
CA MET A 175 -20.45 9.61 -11.08
C MET A 175 -19.35 8.75 -11.71
N ARG A 176 -19.35 8.53 -13.02
CA ARG A 176 -18.26 7.82 -13.70
C ARG A 176 -16.92 8.55 -13.50
N ALA A 177 -16.92 9.88 -13.62
CA ALA A 177 -15.73 10.69 -13.38
C ALA A 177 -15.26 10.58 -11.91
N PHE A 178 -16.16 10.62 -10.93
CA PHE A 178 -15.84 10.39 -9.52
C PHE A 178 -15.22 9.01 -9.30
N ILE A 179 -15.85 7.97 -9.85
CA ILE A 179 -15.38 6.58 -9.72
C ILE A 179 -13.99 6.39 -10.34
N THR A 180 -13.71 7.08 -11.45
CA THR A 180 -12.43 6.93 -12.17
C THR A 180 -11.31 7.77 -11.56
N TYR A 181 -11.59 9.00 -11.12
CA TYR A 181 -10.53 9.97 -10.78
C TYR A 181 -10.44 10.32 -9.28
N VAL A 182 -11.50 10.11 -8.49
CA VAL A 182 -11.52 10.46 -7.06
C VAL A 182 -11.43 9.22 -6.18
N ARG A 183 -12.27 8.22 -6.47
CA ARG A 183 -12.37 7.01 -5.64
C ARG A 183 -11.04 6.24 -5.50
N PRO A 184 -10.19 6.09 -6.54
CA PRO A 184 -8.90 5.43 -6.37
C PRO A 184 -7.98 6.13 -5.36
N ILE A 185 -8.09 7.45 -5.20
CA ILE A 185 -7.30 8.21 -4.22
C ILE A 185 -7.62 7.76 -2.79
N VAL A 186 -8.90 7.54 -2.48
CA VAL A 186 -9.37 7.16 -1.13
C VAL A 186 -9.44 5.64 -0.90
N GLU A 187 -9.04 4.84 -1.90
CA GLU A 187 -9.04 3.37 -1.80
C GLU A 187 -7.66 2.73 -1.96
N TYR A 188 -6.69 3.47 -2.53
CA TYR A 188 -5.35 2.94 -2.75
C TYR A 188 -4.73 2.45 -1.44
N ASN A 189 -4.31 1.18 -1.41
CA ASN A 189 -3.71 0.51 -0.26
C ASN A 189 -4.51 0.62 1.05
N SER A 190 -5.83 0.77 0.98
CA SER A 190 -6.67 0.99 2.17
C SER A 190 -6.55 -0.12 3.22
N SER A 191 -6.17 -1.33 2.84
CA SER A 191 -5.92 -2.43 3.79
C SER A 191 -4.73 -2.17 4.72
N ILE A 192 -3.80 -1.28 4.36
CA ILE A 192 -2.66 -0.90 5.20
C ILE A 192 -3.08 0.16 6.23
N TRP A 193 -3.80 1.20 5.79
CA TRP A 193 -4.09 2.39 6.58
C TRP A 193 -5.56 2.54 6.99
N SER A 194 -6.39 1.50 6.86
CA SER A 194 -7.83 1.59 7.19
C SER A 194 -8.06 2.20 8.57
N PRO A 195 -8.88 3.26 8.66
CA PRO A 195 -9.08 3.98 9.91
C PRO A 195 -9.89 3.15 10.92
N SER A 196 -9.57 3.37 12.19
CA SER A 196 -10.34 2.88 13.34
C SER A 196 -11.09 4.00 14.06
N SER A 197 -10.57 5.25 13.95
CA SER A 197 -11.23 6.40 14.59
C SER A 197 -12.47 6.85 13.82
N VAL A 198 -13.50 7.26 14.58
CA VAL A 198 -14.75 7.80 14.02
C VAL A 198 -14.49 8.99 13.10
N GLY A 199 -13.62 9.90 13.56
CA GLY A 199 -13.29 11.13 12.82
C GLY A 199 -12.66 10.86 11.46
N ASP A 200 -11.76 9.89 11.38
CA ASP A 200 -11.09 9.51 10.14
C ASP A 200 -12.06 8.80 9.18
N ILE A 201 -12.88 7.88 9.69
CA ILE A 201 -13.93 7.20 8.90
C ILE A 201 -14.87 8.24 8.28
N GLU A 202 -15.37 9.17 9.09
CA GLU A 202 -16.23 10.29 8.69
C GLU A 202 -15.55 11.19 7.65
N SER A 203 -14.27 11.50 7.82
CA SER A 203 -13.53 12.39 6.94
C SER A 203 -13.42 11.80 5.53
N ILE A 204 -13.15 10.51 5.42
CA ILE A 204 -13.09 9.81 4.14
C ILE A 204 -14.49 9.74 3.51
N GLU A 205 -15.50 9.32 4.27
CA GLU A 205 -16.87 9.18 3.76
C GLU A 205 -17.45 10.54 3.32
N ARG A 206 -17.05 11.62 3.99
CA ARG A 206 -17.44 12.99 3.65
C ARG A 206 -17.07 13.40 2.23
N VAL A 207 -16.00 12.84 1.65
CA VAL A 207 -15.62 13.08 0.24
C VAL A 207 -16.76 12.64 -0.69
N GLN A 208 -17.24 11.41 -0.56
CA GLN A 208 -18.32 10.87 -1.37
C GLN A 208 -19.66 11.55 -1.06
N ARG A 209 -19.92 11.81 0.23
CA ARG A 209 -21.14 12.47 0.70
C ARG A 209 -21.26 13.90 0.13
N ARG A 210 -20.17 14.68 0.13
CA ARG A 210 -20.15 16.03 -0.44
C ARG A 210 -20.29 16.04 -1.95
N PHE A 211 -19.61 15.13 -2.65
CA PHE A 211 -19.71 15.04 -4.10
C PHE A 211 -21.12 14.67 -4.53
N THR A 212 -21.69 13.60 -3.97
CA THR A 212 -23.04 13.14 -4.33
C THR A 212 -24.14 14.16 -4.01
N LYS A 213 -23.96 14.98 -2.96
CA LYS A 213 -24.91 16.06 -2.63
C LYS A 213 -24.95 17.17 -3.69
N ARG A 214 -23.87 17.35 -4.44
CA ARG A 214 -23.76 18.39 -5.50
C ARG A 214 -24.28 17.93 -6.86
N LEU A 215 -24.66 16.68 -6.98
CA LEU A 215 -25.23 16.16 -8.23
C LEU A 215 -26.66 16.70 -8.43
N PRO A 216 -27.06 16.98 -9.67
CA PRO A 216 -28.41 17.45 -10.00
C PRO A 216 -29.51 16.54 -9.44
N GLY A 217 -30.52 17.13 -8.82
CA GLY A 217 -31.66 16.42 -8.24
C GLY A 217 -31.40 15.70 -6.91
N LEU A 218 -30.13 15.60 -6.42
CA LEU A 218 -29.80 14.80 -5.23
C LEU A 218 -29.62 15.63 -3.96
N LYS A 219 -29.68 16.95 -4.03
CA LYS A 219 -29.37 17.87 -2.90
C LYS A 219 -30.20 17.61 -1.65
N ASN A 220 -31.49 17.30 -1.83
CA ASN A 220 -32.46 17.15 -0.75
C ASN A 220 -32.61 15.70 -0.23
N MET A 221 -31.95 14.75 -0.88
CA MET A 221 -31.94 13.34 -0.44
C MET A 221 -30.96 13.12 0.72
N SER A 222 -31.31 12.22 1.64
CA SER A 222 -30.37 11.74 2.66
C SER A 222 -29.18 11.02 1.99
N TYR A 223 -28.08 10.84 2.72
CA TYR A 223 -26.91 10.15 2.14
C TYR A 223 -27.24 8.71 1.73
N ASP A 224 -27.97 7.97 2.55
CA ASP A 224 -28.40 6.59 2.26
C ASP A 224 -29.32 6.51 1.04
N GLN A 225 -30.23 7.47 0.90
CA GLN A 225 -31.09 7.56 -0.30
C GLN A 225 -30.25 7.80 -1.55
N ARG A 226 -29.21 8.67 -1.48
CA ARG A 226 -28.31 8.90 -2.61
C ARG A 226 -27.50 7.67 -2.97
N LEU A 227 -26.98 6.92 -1.97
CA LEU A 227 -26.24 5.67 -2.22
C LEU A 227 -27.12 4.65 -2.95
N LYS A 228 -28.36 4.47 -2.50
CA LYS A 228 -29.34 3.60 -3.15
C LYS A 228 -29.70 4.06 -4.56
N PHE A 229 -29.97 5.35 -4.74
CA PHE A 229 -30.32 5.91 -6.04
C PHE A 229 -29.18 5.77 -7.07
N LEU A 230 -27.96 5.96 -6.63
CA LEU A 230 -26.75 5.88 -7.47
C LEU A 230 -26.21 4.45 -7.63
N ASP A 231 -26.78 3.48 -6.91
CA ASP A 231 -26.32 2.08 -6.82
C ASP A 231 -24.82 1.99 -6.49
N ILE A 232 -24.39 2.76 -5.48
CA ILE A 232 -23.02 2.75 -5.00
C ILE A 232 -22.96 2.43 -3.50
N PRO A 233 -22.00 1.63 -3.06
CA PRO A 233 -21.76 1.40 -1.65
C PRO A 233 -21.05 2.58 -0.98
N SER A 234 -21.13 2.66 0.36
CA SER A 234 -20.30 3.55 1.15
C SER A 234 -18.81 3.21 0.97
N LEU A 235 -17.92 4.20 1.19
CA LEU A 235 -16.47 3.97 1.15
C LEU A 235 -16.03 3.07 2.31
N GLU A 236 -16.73 3.10 3.45
CA GLU A 236 -16.49 2.19 4.57
C GLU A 236 -16.75 0.73 4.18
N LEU A 237 -17.90 0.42 3.58
CA LEU A 237 -18.22 -0.92 3.09
C LEU A 237 -17.23 -1.38 2.02
N ARG A 238 -16.75 -0.48 1.19
CA ARG A 238 -15.76 -0.82 0.15
C ARG A 238 -14.41 -1.22 0.75
N ARG A 239 -13.94 -0.48 1.78
CA ARG A 239 -12.70 -0.84 2.50
C ARG A 239 -12.83 -2.20 3.19
N LEU A 240 -13.95 -2.46 3.86
CA LEU A 240 -14.21 -3.78 4.46
C LEU A 240 -14.16 -4.90 3.41
N ARG A 241 -14.82 -4.70 2.28
CA ARG A 241 -14.76 -5.70 1.18
C ARG A 241 -13.35 -5.88 0.64
N ALA A 242 -12.55 -4.81 0.53
CA ALA A 242 -11.15 -4.92 0.14
C ALA A 242 -10.34 -5.76 1.13
N ASP A 243 -10.53 -5.55 2.43
CA ASP A 243 -9.89 -6.35 3.48
C ASP A 243 -10.28 -7.83 3.38
N LEU A 244 -11.57 -8.13 3.18
CA LEU A 244 -12.05 -9.51 3.01
C LEU A 244 -11.50 -10.16 1.72
N TYR A 245 -11.31 -9.40 0.64
CA TYR A 245 -10.68 -9.92 -0.58
C TYR A 245 -9.20 -10.22 -0.37
N TRP A 246 -8.48 -9.39 0.37
CA TRP A 246 -7.09 -9.67 0.73
C TRP A 246 -6.97 -10.86 1.67
N CYS A 247 -7.85 -10.97 2.68
CA CYS A 247 -7.95 -12.13 3.56
C CYS A 247 -8.16 -13.42 2.75
N TYR A 248 -9.11 -13.43 1.80
CA TYR A 248 -9.32 -14.55 0.89
C TYR A 248 -8.05 -14.90 0.12
N LYS A 249 -7.41 -13.93 -0.51
CA LYS A 249 -6.21 -14.16 -1.33
C LYS A 249 -5.07 -14.77 -0.52
N ILE A 250 -4.85 -14.32 0.71
CA ILE A 250 -3.81 -14.83 1.60
C ILE A 250 -4.13 -16.25 2.05
N ILE A 251 -5.36 -16.52 2.51
CA ILE A 251 -5.76 -17.83 3.02
C ILE A 251 -5.71 -18.91 1.92
N PHE A 252 -6.10 -18.56 0.71
CA PHE A 252 -6.14 -19.49 -0.43
C PHE A 252 -4.88 -19.45 -1.31
N GLY A 253 -3.79 -18.83 -0.85
CA GLY A 253 -2.48 -18.85 -1.53
C GLY A 253 -2.45 -18.16 -2.90
N LEU A 254 -3.35 -17.19 -3.13
CA LEU A 254 -3.39 -16.43 -4.40
C LEU A 254 -2.37 -15.27 -4.46
N VAL A 255 -1.59 -15.11 -3.41
CA VAL A 255 -0.51 -14.12 -3.29
C VAL A 255 0.71 -14.77 -2.66
N ALA A 256 1.90 -14.32 -3.04
CA ALA A 256 3.17 -14.87 -2.58
C ALA A 256 3.53 -14.37 -1.18
N VAL A 257 2.63 -14.60 -0.20
CA VAL A 257 2.88 -14.35 1.23
C VAL A 257 2.50 -15.59 2.03
N GLN A 258 3.23 -15.85 3.10
CA GLN A 258 2.93 -16.96 4.01
C GLN A 258 1.69 -16.64 4.83
N SER A 259 0.66 -17.47 4.72
CA SER A 259 -0.62 -17.26 5.41
C SER A 259 -0.50 -17.22 6.93
N ASP A 260 0.42 -18.01 7.48
CA ASP A 260 0.65 -18.22 8.91
C ASP A 260 1.27 -16.98 9.61
N VAL A 261 1.94 -16.12 8.82
CA VAL A 261 2.43 -14.82 9.31
C VAL A 261 1.27 -13.86 9.60
N PHE A 262 0.16 -14.00 8.86
CA PHE A 262 -1.01 -13.12 8.97
C PHE A 262 -2.13 -13.73 9.81
N PHE A 263 -2.41 -15.01 9.62
CA PHE A 263 -3.60 -15.66 10.16
C PHE A 263 -3.30 -17.03 10.75
N THR A 264 -3.83 -17.28 11.93
CA THR A 264 -3.91 -18.62 12.51
C THR A 264 -5.24 -19.24 12.17
N LYS A 265 -5.22 -20.38 11.47
CA LYS A 265 -6.43 -21.14 11.14
C LYS A 265 -7.04 -21.76 12.39
N ASN A 266 -8.35 -21.64 12.53
CA ASN A 266 -9.07 -22.33 13.60
C ASN A 266 -9.54 -23.70 13.07
N PHE A 267 -8.94 -24.77 13.54
CA PHE A 267 -9.26 -26.14 13.15
C PHE A 267 -10.53 -26.70 13.85
N CYS A 268 -11.19 -25.91 14.69
CA CYS A 268 -12.39 -26.34 15.39
C CYS A 268 -13.58 -26.43 14.42
N THR A 269 -14.00 -27.63 14.04
CA THR A 269 -15.06 -27.90 13.05
C THR A 269 -16.47 -27.71 13.60
N SER A 270 -16.63 -27.52 14.92
CA SER A 270 -17.91 -27.46 15.62
C SER A 270 -18.58 -26.07 15.65
N THR A 271 -17.99 -25.05 15.04
CA THR A 271 -18.52 -23.69 15.07
C THR A 271 -19.58 -23.44 14.00
N ARG A 272 -20.61 -22.64 14.33
CA ARG A 272 -21.63 -22.20 13.36
C ARG A 272 -21.01 -21.32 12.25
N GLY A 273 -21.46 -21.49 11.00
CA GLY A 273 -21.03 -20.69 9.85
C GLY A 273 -20.18 -21.49 8.86
N HIS A 274 -19.27 -20.82 8.15
CA HIS A 274 -18.38 -21.46 7.17
C HIS A 274 -17.18 -22.15 7.85
N GLN A 275 -16.51 -23.04 7.13
CA GLN A 275 -15.39 -23.86 7.65
C GLN A 275 -14.03 -23.14 7.70
N TYR A 276 -13.89 -21.98 7.09
CA TYR A 276 -12.61 -21.22 7.00
C TYR A 276 -12.50 -20.19 8.13
N LYS A 277 -12.75 -20.60 9.38
CA LYS A 277 -12.63 -19.70 10.53
C LYS A 277 -11.18 -19.42 10.89
N LEU A 278 -10.94 -18.20 11.36
CA LEU A 278 -9.63 -17.73 11.81
C LEU A 278 -9.64 -17.55 13.32
N TYR A 279 -8.51 -17.83 13.95
CA TYR A 279 -8.33 -17.54 15.36
C TYR A 279 -8.12 -16.03 15.56
N LYS A 280 -8.86 -15.45 16.50
CA LYS A 280 -8.70 -14.05 16.90
C LYS A 280 -7.77 -13.96 18.09
N HIS A 281 -6.59 -13.38 17.88
CA HIS A 281 -5.66 -13.13 18.97
C HIS A 281 -6.17 -12.02 19.89
N GLN A 282 -5.95 -12.17 21.20
CA GLN A 282 -6.15 -11.09 22.15
C GLN A 282 -4.96 -10.13 22.06
N THR A 283 -5.24 -8.86 21.83
CA THR A 283 -4.21 -7.84 21.71
C THR A 283 -4.49 -6.72 22.71
N SER A 284 -3.49 -6.36 23.51
CA SER A 284 -3.56 -5.24 24.45
C SER A 284 -3.27 -3.89 23.78
N ALA A 285 -2.48 -3.91 22.70
CA ALA A 285 -2.09 -2.70 21.99
C ALA A 285 -3.11 -2.29 20.93
N CYS A 286 -3.59 -1.05 20.98
CA CYS A 286 -4.54 -0.49 20.02
C CYS A 286 -4.02 -0.57 18.56
N VAL A 287 -2.74 -0.30 18.33
CA VAL A 287 -2.12 -0.40 16.99
C VAL A 287 -2.23 -1.81 16.43
N ARG A 288 -1.94 -2.84 17.25
CA ARG A 288 -2.03 -4.24 16.83
C ARG A 288 -3.48 -4.66 16.56
N SER A 289 -4.44 -4.25 17.39
CA SER A 289 -5.85 -4.60 17.19
C SER A 289 -6.44 -4.02 15.91
N ASN A 290 -5.92 -2.86 15.46
CA ASN A 290 -6.32 -2.19 14.23
C ASN A 290 -5.54 -2.66 12.98
N PHE A 291 -4.49 -3.47 13.17
CA PHE A 291 -3.75 -4.05 12.06
C PHE A 291 -4.64 -4.97 11.21
N PHE A 292 -4.40 -4.99 9.90
CA PHE A 292 -5.21 -5.74 8.93
C PHE A 292 -5.56 -7.15 9.37
N ALA A 293 -4.56 -7.93 9.79
CA ALA A 293 -4.73 -9.34 10.16
C ALA A 293 -5.61 -9.54 11.40
N GLU A 294 -5.73 -8.53 12.28
CA GLU A 294 -6.57 -8.61 13.47
C GLU A 294 -7.98 -8.05 13.24
N ARG A 295 -8.09 -6.89 12.60
CA ARG A 295 -9.40 -6.24 12.42
C ARG A 295 -10.34 -6.99 11.49
N VAL A 296 -9.81 -7.71 10.48
CA VAL A 296 -10.61 -8.44 9.50
C VAL A 296 -11.21 -9.74 10.05
N VAL A 297 -10.62 -10.33 11.09
CA VAL A 297 -10.97 -11.67 11.59
C VAL A 297 -12.43 -11.77 12.01
N ASN A 298 -12.95 -10.80 12.75
CA ASN A 298 -14.34 -10.83 13.22
C ASN A 298 -15.32 -10.81 12.03
N GLU A 299 -15.12 -9.89 11.08
CA GLU A 299 -16.00 -9.78 9.91
C GLU A 299 -15.87 -11.01 8.99
N TRP A 300 -14.66 -11.55 8.85
CA TRP A 300 -14.44 -12.81 8.15
C TRP A 300 -15.18 -13.98 8.82
N ASN A 301 -15.04 -14.12 10.13
CA ASN A 301 -15.68 -15.18 10.89
C ASN A 301 -17.21 -15.10 10.91
N ASN A 302 -17.78 -13.89 10.77
CA ASN A 302 -19.20 -13.64 10.73
C ASN A 302 -19.85 -13.85 9.34
N LEU A 303 -19.06 -14.17 8.33
CA LEU A 303 -19.60 -14.43 7.00
C LEU A 303 -20.58 -15.60 7.02
N PRO A 304 -21.77 -15.46 6.39
CA PRO A 304 -22.79 -16.52 6.37
C PRO A 304 -22.37 -17.69 5.47
N LYS A 305 -23.01 -18.85 5.68
CA LYS A 305 -22.78 -20.05 4.86
C LYS A 305 -23.09 -19.86 3.38
N SER A 306 -23.89 -18.86 3.03
CA SER A 306 -24.25 -18.54 1.64
C SER A 306 -23.09 -17.92 0.84
N VAL A 307 -21.99 -17.55 1.49
CA VAL A 307 -20.79 -17.06 0.81
C VAL A 307 -20.05 -18.22 0.15
N ASP A 308 -19.79 -18.09 -1.14
CA ASP A 308 -19.11 -19.10 -1.94
C ASP A 308 -17.59 -18.85 -1.95
N PHE A 309 -16.86 -19.75 -1.30
CA PHE A 309 -15.38 -19.68 -1.20
C PHE A 309 -14.66 -20.48 -2.30
N SER A 310 -15.36 -21.04 -3.28
CA SER A 310 -14.74 -21.92 -4.29
C SER A 310 -13.76 -21.21 -5.21
N THR A 311 -14.06 -19.96 -5.58
CA THR A 311 -13.17 -19.11 -6.41
C THR A 311 -13.28 -17.65 -5.99
N LEU A 312 -12.22 -16.87 -6.20
CA LEU A 312 -12.23 -15.43 -5.91
C LEU A 312 -13.37 -14.65 -6.61
N PRO A 313 -13.68 -14.89 -7.90
CA PRO A 313 -14.83 -14.24 -8.54
C PRO A 313 -16.18 -14.57 -7.88
N ARG A 314 -16.41 -15.83 -7.50
CA ARG A 314 -17.63 -16.25 -6.80
C ARG A 314 -17.68 -15.65 -5.39
N PHE A 315 -16.57 -15.68 -4.66
CA PHE A 315 -16.48 -15.02 -3.37
C PHE A 315 -16.81 -13.53 -3.47
N LYS A 316 -16.22 -12.80 -4.42
CA LYS A 316 -16.54 -11.39 -4.65
C LYS A 316 -17.99 -11.13 -5.00
N ARG A 317 -18.63 -12.03 -5.75
CA ARG A 317 -20.04 -11.92 -6.12
C ARG A 317 -20.95 -12.12 -4.91
N THR A 318 -20.74 -13.20 -4.14
CA THR A 318 -21.61 -13.56 -3.00
C THR A 318 -21.45 -12.60 -1.83
N ILE A 319 -20.22 -12.09 -1.58
CA ILE A 319 -19.99 -11.12 -0.50
C ILE A 319 -20.66 -9.76 -0.74
N LYS A 320 -20.97 -9.40 -1.99
CA LYS A 320 -21.76 -8.19 -2.30
C LYS A 320 -23.16 -8.25 -1.75
N GLN A 321 -23.71 -9.45 -1.55
CA GLN A 321 -25.08 -9.69 -1.05
C GLN A 321 -25.14 -9.73 0.48
N VAL A 322 -23.96 -9.83 1.14
CA VAL A 322 -23.90 -9.88 2.62
C VAL A 322 -24.18 -8.49 3.18
N ARG A 323 -25.05 -8.44 4.18
CA ARG A 323 -25.30 -7.26 5.00
C ARG A 323 -24.36 -7.27 6.20
N PHE A 324 -23.58 -6.23 6.36
CA PHE A 324 -22.70 -6.04 7.51
C PHE A 324 -23.36 -5.07 8.49
N SER A 325 -23.58 -5.52 9.71
CA SER A 325 -24.33 -4.76 10.75
C SER A 325 -23.47 -3.72 11.47
N ASN A 326 -22.15 -3.84 11.40
CA ASN A 326 -21.21 -3.03 12.17
C ASN A 326 -20.73 -1.76 11.43
N LEU A 327 -21.29 -1.48 10.26
CA LEU A 327 -20.95 -0.29 9.49
C LEU A 327 -21.77 0.91 9.96
N ARG A 328 -21.17 2.09 9.85
CA ARG A 328 -21.82 3.38 10.22
C ARG A 328 -22.64 3.95 9.08
N PHE A 329 -22.31 3.55 7.82
CA PHE A 329 -22.93 4.05 6.61
C PHE A 329 -23.35 2.93 5.67
#